data_9f44d8363e42ecea8c9e552f927ade79
#
_entry.id   9f44d8363e42ecea8c9e552f927ade79
#
_cell.length_a   1.000
_cell.length_b   1.000
_cell.length_c   1.000
_cell.angle_alpha   90.00
_cell.angle_beta   90.00
_cell.angle_gamma   90.00
#
_symmetry.space_group_name_H-M   'P 1'
#
loop_
_entity.id
_entity.type
_entity.pdbx_description
1 polymer ?
#
loop_
_entity_poly.entity_id
_entity_poly.type
_entity_poly.pdbx_seq_one_letter_code
_entity_poly.pdbx_strand_id
1 'polypeptide(L)'
;LDPEVVTAFGEVAKELDLPQDAAQKVLDKVAPVIQAKQAKVLEQVKTDWANDSQADKEFGGENLAENLEIAKKSLDAFGSDTLKSLLHETGFGNHPEIIRFMFKVGSAISEDSYVGNSEGAMSQGADPKDFNSIANALYSNQQNK
;
A
#
# COMPACT_ATOMS: atom_id res chain seq x y z
N LEU A 1 -9.78 -14.93 -16.89
CA LEU A 1 -8.52 -15.20 -17.58
C LEU A 1 -8.09 -13.96 -18.35
N ASP A 2 -6.78 -13.76 -18.38
CA ASP A 2 -6.16 -12.73 -19.22
C ASP A 2 -6.53 -12.96 -20.69
N PRO A 3 -6.97 -11.93 -21.44
CA PRO A 3 -7.32 -12.05 -22.86
C PRO A 3 -6.18 -12.62 -23.71
N GLU A 4 -4.93 -12.31 -23.38
CA GLU A 4 -3.76 -12.86 -24.07
C GLU A 4 -3.65 -14.38 -23.89
N VAL A 5 -3.91 -14.88 -22.70
CA VAL A 5 -3.91 -16.32 -22.40
C VAL A 5 -5.02 -17.04 -23.18
N VAL A 6 -6.21 -16.43 -23.26
CA VAL A 6 -7.34 -16.96 -24.03
C VAL A 6 -7.01 -17.01 -25.52
N THR A 7 -6.40 -15.95 -26.05
CA THR A 7 -5.99 -15.86 -27.46
C THR A 7 -4.94 -16.91 -27.79
N ALA A 8 -3.86 -17.00 -27.01
CA ALA A 8 -2.81 -17.99 -27.20
C ALA A 8 -3.34 -19.44 -27.13
N PHE A 9 -4.23 -19.71 -26.17
CA PHE A 9 -4.90 -21.00 -26.10
C PHE A 9 -5.75 -21.28 -27.35
N GLY A 10 -6.46 -20.28 -27.87
CA GLY A 10 -7.28 -20.40 -29.09
C GLY A 10 -6.45 -20.75 -30.32
N GLU A 11 -5.23 -20.20 -30.42
CA GLU A 11 -4.28 -20.54 -31.50
C GLU A 11 -3.85 -22.00 -31.41
N VAL A 12 -3.42 -22.46 -30.24
CA VAL A 12 -3.03 -23.85 -30.00
C VAL A 12 -4.21 -24.81 -30.24
N ALA A 13 -5.41 -24.44 -29.81
CA ALA A 13 -6.59 -25.26 -30.04
C ALA A 13 -6.91 -25.45 -31.54
N LYS A 14 -6.68 -24.40 -32.35
CA LYS A 14 -6.81 -24.48 -33.83
C LYS A 14 -5.72 -25.37 -34.44
N GLU A 15 -4.47 -25.22 -34.03
CA GLU A 15 -3.36 -26.05 -34.51
C GLU A 15 -3.56 -27.53 -34.23
N LEU A 16 -4.22 -27.85 -33.12
CA LEU A 16 -4.54 -29.22 -32.72
C LEU A 16 -5.89 -29.74 -33.23
N ASP A 17 -6.58 -28.98 -34.07
CA ASP A 17 -7.92 -29.31 -34.58
C ASP A 17 -8.90 -29.69 -33.43
N LEU A 18 -8.80 -29.01 -32.28
CA LEU A 18 -9.69 -29.28 -31.16
C LEU A 18 -11.11 -28.79 -31.47
N PRO A 19 -12.15 -29.65 -31.30
CA PRO A 19 -13.53 -29.20 -31.37
C PRO A 19 -13.78 -28.11 -30.32
N GLN A 20 -14.65 -27.15 -30.66
CA GLN A 20 -14.93 -25.99 -29.82
C GLN A 20 -15.37 -26.39 -28.40
N ASP A 21 -16.21 -27.40 -28.27
CA ASP A 21 -16.67 -27.92 -26.96
C ASP A 21 -15.55 -28.57 -26.16
N ALA A 22 -14.57 -29.19 -26.81
CA ALA A 22 -13.37 -29.71 -26.13
C ALA A 22 -12.47 -28.57 -25.64
N ALA A 23 -12.22 -27.55 -26.46
CA ALA A 23 -11.47 -26.37 -26.08
C ALA A 23 -12.16 -25.64 -24.92
N GLN A 24 -13.48 -25.47 -24.97
CA GLN A 24 -14.23 -24.84 -23.87
C GLN A 24 -14.11 -25.64 -22.57
N LYS A 25 -14.22 -26.96 -22.61
CA LYS A 25 -14.04 -27.81 -21.42
C LYS A 25 -12.66 -27.68 -20.79
N VAL A 26 -11.61 -27.49 -21.59
CA VAL A 26 -10.27 -27.23 -21.07
C VAL A 26 -10.23 -25.89 -20.33
N LEU A 27 -10.75 -24.82 -20.95
CA LEU A 27 -10.82 -23.49 -20.32
C LEU A 27 -11.63 -23.52 -19.04
N ASP A 28 -12.78 -24.18 -19.01
CA ASP A 28 -13.64 -24.27 -17.83
C ASP A 28 -12.95 -25.00 -16.65
N LYS A 29 -12.00 -25.86 -16.94
CA LYS A 29 -11.20 -26.57 -15.91
C LYS A 29 -9.96 -25.79 -15.49
N VAL A 30 -9.30 -25.14 -16.43
CA VAL A 30 -8.01 -24.47 -16.18
C VAL A 30 -8.21 -23.07 -15.59
N ALA A 31 -9.23 -22.31 -16.06
CA ALA A 31 -9.49 -20.97 -15.61
C ALA A 31 -9.66 -20.83 -14.08
N PRO A 32 -10.49 -21.65 -13.43
CA PRO A 32 -10.64 -21.59 -11.96
C PRO A 32 -9.34 -21.89 -11.20
N VAL A 33 -8.51 -22.78 -11.73
CA VAL A 33 -7.22 -23.15 -11.10
C VAL A 33 -6.24 -21.99 -11.16
N ILE A 34 -6.16 -21.31 -12.31
CA ILE A 34 -5.31 -20.11 -12.48
C ILE A 34 -5.78 -19.00 -11.54
N GLN A 35 -7.08 -18.72 -11.51
CA GLN A 35 -7.66 -17.71 -10.63
C GLN A 35 -7.41 -18.00 -9.15
N ALA A 36 -7.62 -19.25 -8.74
CA ALA A 36 -7.36 -19.67 -7.37
C ALA A 36 -5.86 -19.52 -7.00
N LYS A 37 -4.97 -19.84 -7.94
CA LYS A 37 -3.53 -19.67 -7.74
C LYS A 37 -3.15 -18.18 -7.61
N GLN A 38 -3.71 -17.30 -8.46
CA GLN A 38 -3.47 -15.86 -8.37
C GLN A 38 -3.96 -15.28 -7.04
N ALA A 39 -5.17 -15.65 -6.63
CA ALA A 39 -5.73 -15.25 -5.34
C ALA A 39 -4.84 -15.70 -4.17
N LYS A 40 -4.37 -16.96 -4.20
CA LYS A 40 -3.47 -17.50 -3.17
C LYS A 40 -2.13 -16.76 -3.11
N VAL A 41 -1.54 -16.41 -4.26
CA VAL A 41 -0.30 -15.63 -4.31
C VAL A 41 -0.51 -14.25 -3.67
N LEU A 42 -1.60 -13.57 -3.99
CA LEU A 42 -1.93 -12.26 -3.41
C LEU A 42 -2.12 -12.35 -1.88
N GLU A 43 -2.84 -13.35 -1.40
CA GLU A 43 -3.01 -13.57 0.04
C GLU A 43 -1.69 -13.89 0.75
N GLN A 44 -0.80 -14.66 0.09
CA GLN A 44 0.53 -14.92 0.64
C GLN A 44 1.34 -13.63 0.78
N VAL A 45 1.37 -12.79 -0.26
CA VAL A 45 2.07 -11.50 -0.23
C VAL A 45 1.55 -10.61 0.89
N LYS A 46 0.23 -10.52 1.08
CA LYS A 46 -0.36 -9.76 2.20
C LYS A 46 0.06 -10.30 3.56
N THR A 47 0.11 -11.64 3.69
CA THR A 47 0.53 -12.31 4.92
C THR A 47 2.01 -12.04 5.20
N ASP A 48 2.87 -12.13 4.17
CA ASP A 48 4.30 -11.86 4.29
C ASP A 48 4.53 -10.40 4.73
N TRP A 49 3.85 -9.43 4.13
CA TRP A 49 3.91 -8.02 4.55
C TRP A 49 3.45 -7.80 5.99
N ALA A 50 2.40 -8.49 6.42
CA ALA A 50 1.93 -8.40 7.81
C ALA A 50 2.99 -8.96 8.80
N ASN A 51 3.63 -10.09 8.45
CA ASN A 51 4.70 -10.68 9.24
C ASN A 51 5.94 -9.77 9.27
N ASP A 52 6.33 -9.20 8.13
CA ASP A 52 7.45 -8.27 8.01
C ASP A 52 7.18 -7.00 8.85
N SER A 53 5.96 -6.49 8.82
CA SER A 53 5.54 -5.34 9.64
C SER A 53 5.57 -5.67 11.14
N GLN A 54 5.14 -6.87 11.52
CA GLN A 54 5.23 -7.34 12.91
C GLN A 54 6.68 -7.47 13.38
N ALA A 55 7.58 -7.90 12.51
CA ALA A 55 9.00 -8.09 12.81
C ALA A 55 9.84 -6.80 12.65
N ASP A 56 9.25 -5.72 12.18
CA ASP A 56 9.95 -4.46 11.94
C ASP A 56 10.51 -3.87 13.24
N LYS A 57 11.76 -3.40 13.18
CA LYS A 57 12.48 -2.91 14.37
C LYS A 57 12.12 -1.48 14.76
N GLU A 58 11.55 -0.71 13.84
CA GLU A 58 11.23 0.71 14.06
C GLU A 58 9.81 0.89 14.56
N PHE A 59 8.85 0.22 13.95
CA PHE A 59 7.43 0.39 14.26
C PHE A 59 6.70 -0.90 14.66
N GLY A 60 7.35 -2.06 14.51
CA GLY A 60 6.78 -3.38 14.80
C GLY A 60 6.89 -3.81 16.27
N GLY A 61 6.83 -5.12 16.50
CA GLY A 61 6.97 -5.72 17.83
C GLY A 61 5.79 -5.42 18.76
N GLU A 62 6.09 -5.21 20.04
CA GLU A 62 5.08 -4.96 21.09
C GLU A 62 4.30 -3.66 20.88
N ASN A 63 4.92 -2.67 20.23
CA ASN A 63 4.31 -1.36 19.98
C ASN A 63 3.60 -1.26 18.62
N LEU A 64 3.53 -2.34 17.85
CA LEU A 64 2.94 -2.31 16.52
C LEU A 64 1.53 -1.69 16.50
N ALA A 65 0.68 -2.08 17.44
CA ALA A 65 -0.70 -1.59 17.49
C ALA A 65 -0.77 -0.07 17.70
N GLU A 66 0.05 0.47 18.61
CA GLU A 66 0.13 1.91 18.87
C GLU A 66 0.72 2.67 17.67
N ASN A 67 1.77 2.13 17.06
CA ASN A 67 2.42 2.72 15.89
C ASN A 67 1.52 2.70 14.64
N LEU A 68 0.67 1.68 14.48
CA LEU A 68 -0.35 1.65 13.44
C LEU A 68 -1.44 2.72 13.65
N GLU A 69 -1.82 3.02 14.89
CA GLU A 69 -2.74 4.13 15.17
C GLU A 69 -2.11 5.49 14.82
N ILE A 70 -0.81 5.66 15.05
CA ILE A 70 -0.07 6.86 14.62
C ILE A 70 -0.04 6.93 13.08
N ALA A 71 0.27 5.84 12.41
CA ALA A 71 0.27 5.76 10.94
C ALA A 71 -1.12 6.07 10.37
N LYS A 72 -2.18 5.57 10.99
CA LYS A 72 -3.57 5.85 10.60
C LYS A 72 -3.92 7.34 10.71
N LYS A 73 -3.46 8.03 11.76
CA LYS A 73 -3.68 9.48 11.89
C LYS A 73 -3.12 10.25 10.71
N SER A 74 -1.95 9.88 10.18
CA SER A 74 -1.40 10.51 8.98
C SER A 74 -2.27 10.29 7.75
N LEU A 75 -2.77 9.06 7.57
CA LEU A 75 -3.67 8.73 6.46
C LEU A 75 -5.03 9.45 6.58
N ASP A 76 -5.53 9.63 7.79
CA ASP A 76 -6.78 10.37 8.03
C ASP A 76 -6.60 11.88 7.82
N ALA A 77 -5.44 12.43 8.15
CA ALA A 77 -5.14 13.86 7.99
C ALA A 77 -4.84 14.24 6.53
N PHE A 78 -4.12 13.40 5.79
CA PHE A 78 -3.57 13.73 4.47
C PHE A 78 -4.04 12.82 3.34
N GLY A 79 -4.59 11.64 3.67
CA GLY A 79 -5.04 10.67 2.68
C GLY A 79 -6.38 11.02 2.07
N SER A 80 -6.45 11.06 0.74
CA SER A 80 -7.73 11.13 0.04
C SER A 80 -8.50 9.80 0.17
N ASP A 81 -9.82 9.83 -0.01
CA ASP A 81 -10.63 8.62 -0.03
C ASP A 81 -10.18 7.64 -1.11
N THR A 82 -9.71 8.16 -2.25
CA THR A 82 -9.13 7.36 -3.34
C THR A 82 -7.87 6.63 -2.88
N LEU A 83 -6.97 7.29 -2.13
CA LEU A 83 -5.78 6.64 -1.58
C LEU A 83 -6.14 5.57 -0.57
N LYS A 84 -7.10 5.85 0.33
CA LYS A 84 -7.57 4.89 1.33
C LYS A 84 -8.16 3.63 0.65
N SER A 85 -9.00 3.81 -0.37
CA SER A 85 -9.56 2.71 -1.16
C SER A 85 -8.45 1.91 -1.87
N LEU A 86 -7.50 2.59 -2.52
CA LEU A 86 -6.38 1.94 -3.19
C LEU A 86 -5.57 1.05 -2.23
N LEU A 87 -5.19 1.59 -1.08
CA LEU A 87 -4.41 0.85 -0.08
C LEU A 87 -5.18 -0.36 0.46
N HIS A 88 -6.49 -0.22 0.65
CA HIS A 88 -7.35 -1.30 1.12
C HIS A 88 -7.53 -2.40 0.05
N GLU A 89 -7.92 -2.03 -1.17
CA GLU A 89 -8.23 -2.97 -2.26
C GLU A 89 -6.99 -3.76 -2.71
N THR A 90 -5.85 -3.09 -2.80
CA THR A 90 -4.59 -3.73 -3.20
C THR A 90 -3.90 -4.49 -2.08
N GLY A 91 -4.22 -4.17 -0.81
CA GLY A 91 -3.51 -4.66 0.36
C GLY A 91 -2.19 -3.94 0.63
N PHE A 92 -1.83 -2.90 -0.14
CA PHE A 92 -0.60 -2.12 0.09
C PHE A 92 -0.58 -1.41 1.45
N GLY A 93 -1.73 -1.22 2.08
CA GLY A 93 -1.80 -0.73 3.46
C GLY A 93 -1.05 -1.60 4.47
N ASN A 94 -0.79 -2.86 4.14
CA ASN A 94 0.01 -3.78 4.98
C ASN A 94 1.51 -3.78 4.64
N HIS A 95 1.92 -3.08 3.58
CA HIS A 95 3.32 -3.06 3.15
C HIS A 95 4.20 -2.31 4.17
N PRO A 96 5.30 -2.90 4.68
CA PRO A 96 6.12 -2.31 5.74
C PRO A 96 6.59 -0.88 5.43
N GLU A 97 7.02 -0.60 4.20
CA GLU A 97 7.48 0.74 3.82
C GLU A 97 6.36 1.78 3.79
N ILE A 98 5.14 1.38 3.44
CA ILE A 98 3.98 2.27 3.48
C ILE A 98 3.62 2.59 4.94
N ILE A 99 3.60 1.57 5.80
CA ILE A 99 3.36 1.74 7.24
C ILE A 99 4.45 2.62 7.86
N ARG A 100 5.73 2.36 7.55
CA ARG A 100 6.86 3.15 8.05
C ARG A 100 6.75 4.62 7.64
N PHE A 101 6.44 4.88 6.38
CA PHE A 101 6.23 6.25 5.90
C PHE A 101 5.09 6.94 6.66
N MET A 102 3.93 6.28 6.77
CA MET A 102 2.77 6.83 7.47
C MET A 102 3.04 7.02 8.97
N PHE A 103 3.76 6.09 9.60
CA PHE A 103 4.16 6.19 11.00
C PHE A 103 5.06 7.41 11.24
N LYS A 104 6.08 7.62 10.39
CA LYS A 104 6.96 8.80 10.49
C LYS A 104 6.21 10.11 10.32
N VAL A 105 5.31 10.19 9.34
CA VAL A 105 4.47 11.36 9.12
C VAL A 105 3.56 11.58 10.33
N GLY A 106 2.90 10.54 10.83
CA GLY A 106 2.02 10.63 11.99
C GLY A 106 2.73 11.05 13.27
N SER A 107 3.95 10.57 13.48
CA SER A 107 4.81 10.97 14.61
C SER A 107 5.16 12.46 14.52
N ALA A 108 5.62 12.92 13.35
CA ALA A 108 5.97 14.31 13.13
C ALA A 108 4.79 15.26 13.40
N ILE A 109 3.58 14.92 12.95
CA ILE A 109 2.37 15.70 13.23
C ILE A 109 2.03 15.72 14.72
N SER A 110 2.22 14.58 15.40
CA SER A 110 1.88 14.47 16.83
C SER A 110 2.83 15.28 17.70
N GLU A 111 4.11 15.35 17.33
CA GLU A 111 5.12 16.17 18.01
C GLU A 111 4.86 17.67 17.83
N ASP A 112 4.48 18.09 16.62
CA ASP A 112 4.21 19.50 16.31
C ASP A 112 2.95 20.01 17.03
N SER A 113 1.95 19.14 17.25
CA SER A 113 0.74 19.48 18.01
C SER A 113 1.02 19.73 19.51
N TYR A 114 2.08 19.13 20.07
CA TYR A 114 2.45 19.31 21.47
C TYR A 114 3.15 20.64 21.71
N VAL A 115 3.90 21.16 20.74
CA VAL A 115 4.61 22.44 20.82
C VAL A 115 3.64 23.64 20.69
N GLY A 116 2.51 23.47 20.02
CA GLY A 116 1.51 24.53 19.78
C GLY A 116 0.73 24.98 21.02
N ASN A 117 0.87 24.31 22.19
CA ASN A 117 0.13 24.65 23.41
C ASN A 117 0.97 25.37 24.48
N SER A 118 2.18 25.82 24.14
CA SER A 118 3.00 26.70 24.98
C SER A 118 2.84 28.14 24.43
N GLU A 119 2.13 28.99 25.16
CA GLU A 119 2.03 30.44 24.87
C GLU A 119 3.44 31.01 24.72
N GLY A 120 3.74 31.55 23.53
CA GLY A 120 4.83 32.49 23.34
C GLY A 120 6.07 32.02 22.61
N ALA A 121 5.97 31.63 21.35
CA ALA A 121 7.01 31.91 20.35
C ALA A 121 6.37 31.82 18.94
N MET A 122 6.20 32.96 18.30
CA MET A 122 5.95 33.03 16.85
C MET A 122 7.20 32.51 16.14
N SER A 123 7.21 31.24 15.83
CA SER A 123 8.03 30.65 14.79
C SER A 123 7.06 30.35 13.63
N GLN A 124 7.35 30.86 12.45
CA GLN A 124 6.58 30.61 11.24
C GLN A 124 6.66 29.09 10.94
N GLY A 125 5.79 28.32 11.60
CA GLY A 125 5.61 26.91 11.37
C GLY A 125 4.80 26.69 10.10
N ALA A 126 5.26 25.79 9.27
CA ALA A 126 4.55 25.32 8.08
C ALA A 126 3.12 24.90 8.46
N ASP A 127 2.10 25.40 7.77
CA ASP A 127 0.72 24.92 7.91
C ASP A 127 0.69 23.43 7.50
N PRO A 128 0.30 22.49 8.39
CA PRO A 128 0.25 21.06 8.06
C PRO A 128 -0.70 20.72 6.90
N LYS A 129 -1.53 21.67 6.49
CA LYS A 129 -2.46 21.54 5.36
C LYS A 129 -1.88 22.10 4.05
N ASP A 130 -0.71 22.73 4.10
CA ASP A 130 -0.03 23.23 2.90
C ASP A 130 1.08 22.28 2.47
N PHE A 131 0.81 21.54 1.41
CA PHE A 131 1.76 20.59 0.80
C PHE A 131 3.09 21.27 0.39
N ASN A 132 3.07 22.52 -0.05
CA ASN A 132 4.28 23.27 -0.43
C ASN A 132 5.17 23.54 0.78
N SER A 133 4.57 23.79 1.92
CA SER A 133 5.27 24.02 3.18
C SER A 133 5.98 22.75 3.67
N ILE A 134 5.32 21.61 3.56
CA ILE A 134 5.89 20.28 3.89
C ILE A 134 7.01 19.93 2.91
N ALA A 135 6.80 20.13 1.61
CA ALA A 135 7.81 19.89 0.59
C ALA A 135 9.07 20.75 0.82
N ASN A 136 8.91 22.03 1.14
CA ASN A 136 10.03 22.91 1.45
C ASN A 136 10.79 22.46 2.71
N ALA A 137 10.11 22.01 3.75
CA ALA A 137 10.75 21.48 4.96
C ALA A 137 11.57 20.21 4.68
N LEU A 138 11.06 19.34 3.79
CA LEU A 138 11.75 18.09 3.40
C LEU A 138 12.95 18.32 2.47
N TYR A 139 12.91 19.32 1.59
CA TYR A 139 13.92 19.53 0.55
C TYR A 139 14.89 20.69 0.83
N SER A 140 14.61 21.61 1.77
CA SER A 140 15.49 22.73 2.11
C SER A 140 16.82 22.28 2.74
N ASN A 141 16.88 21.06 3.29
CA ASN A 141 18.08 20.54 3.95
C ASN A 141 19.10 19.88 2.98
N GLN A 142 18.82 19.84 1.67
CA GLN A 142 19.74 19.25 0.67
C GLN A 142 20.66 20.26 -0.04
N GLN A 143 20.56 21.57 0.21
CA GLN A 143 21.37 22.58 -0.48
C GLN A 143 22.61 23.04 0.28
N ASN A 144 22.96 22.45 1.42
CA ASN A 144 24.16 22.79 2.20
C ASN A 144 25.15 21.63 2.32
N LYS A 145 25.57 21.07 1.17
CA LYS A 145 26.79 20.25 1.07
C LYS A 145 27.53 20.55 -0.19
#